data_e3bd6be683fbb6a654e3eee4e28cd3d8
#
_entry.id   e3bd6be683fbb6a654e3eee4e28cd3d8
#
_cell.length_a   1.000
_cell.length_b   1.000
_cell.length_c   1.000
_cell.angle_alpha   90.00
_cell.angle_beta   90.00
_cell.angle_gamma   90.00
#
_symmetry.space_group_name_H-M   'P 1'
#
loop_
_entity.id
_entity.type
_entity.pdbx_description
1 polymer ?
#
loop_
_entity_poly.entity_id
_entity_poly.type
_entity_poly.pdbx_seq_one_letter_code
_entity_poly.pdbx_strand_id
1 'polypeptide(L)'
;MIIITGSARFGAGQLEAAVKIGTEHSARSRGEPGCLAHNCTIDAEDAGRLVFLELWEDMTAVQRHFAVPASGRFVAELSALALARPEIRIFDAGELPAPF
;
A
#
# COMPACT_ATOMS: atom_id res chain seq x y z
N MET A 1 2.18 9.21 14.25
CA MET A 1 1.52 8.52 13.13
C MET A 1 2.56 8.09 12.11
N ILE A 2 2.39 6.93 11.57
CA ILE A 2 3.28 6.43 10.52
C ILE A 2 2.55 6.53 9.18
N ILE A 3 3.22 7.10 8.19
CA ILE A 3 2.74 7.14 6.81
C ILE A 3 3.61 6.22 5.98
N ILE A 4 2.97 5.31 5.24
CA ILE A 4 3.66 4.46 4.28
C ILE A 4 3.14 4.82 2.89
N THR A 5 4.06 5.07 1.97
CA THR A 5 3.75 5.21 0.55
C THR A 5 4.38 4.06 -0.21
N GLY A 6 3.63 3.49 -1.12
CA GLY A 6 4.11 2.43 -1.99
C GLY A 6 3.70 2.68 -3.42
N SER A 7 4.50 2.23 -4.37
CA SER A 7 4.12 2.28 -5.78
C SER A 7 4.83 1.20 -6.58
N ALA A 8 4.20 0.80 -7.66
CA ALA A 8 4.77 -0.15 -8.60
C ALA A 8 4.17 0.05 -9.98
N ARG A 9 4.91 -0.32 -11.01
CA ARG A 9 4.48 -0.24 -12.41
C ARG A 9 4.20 -1.63 -12.96
N PHE A 10 3.18 -1.70 -13.80
CA PHE A 10 2.71 -2.95 -14.40
C PHE A 10 2.49 -2.76 -15.90
N GLY A 11 2.78 -3.81 -16.67
CA GLY A 11 2.38 -3.87 -18.06
C GLY A 11 0.86 -4.00 -18.20
N ALA A 12 0.32 -3.65 -19.36
CA ALA A 12 -1.12 -3.67 -19.61
C ALA A 12 -1.77 -5.03 -19.31
N GLY A 13 -1.08 -6.13 -19.59
CA GLY A 13 -1.58 -7.48 -19.33
C GLY A 13 -1.59 -7.89 -17.87
N GLN A 14 -0.94 -7.13 -16.96
CA GLN A 14 -0.80 -7.48 -15.55
C GLN A 14 -1.54 -6.51 -14.62
N LEU A 15 -1.95 -5.35 -15.13
CA LEU A 15 -2.54 -4.30 -14.30
C LEU A 15 -3.83 -4.76 -13.60
N GLU A 16 -4.71 -5.46 -14.30
CA GLU A 16 -5.98 -5.93 -13.73
C GLU A 16 -5.75 -6.87 -12.55
N ALA A 17 -4.82 -7.83 -12.68
CA ALA A 17 -4.47 -8.73 -11.59
C ALA A 17 -3.85 -7.97 -10.41
N ALA A 18 -2.99 -6.99 -10.67
CA ALA A 18 -2.37 -6.16 -9.64
C ALA A 18 -3.41 -5.31 -8.89
N VAL A 19 -4.36 -4.72 -9.58
CA VAL A 19 -5.47 -3.98 -8.97
C VAL A 19 -6.28 -4.87 -8.05
N LYS A 20 -6.59 -6.09 -8.50
CA LYS A 20 -7.36 -7.05 -7.70
C LYS A 20 -6.65 -7.38 -6.38
N ILE A 21 -5.40 -7.81 -6.44
CA ILE A 21 -4.67 -8.17 -5.21
C ILE A 21 -4.38 -6.96 -4.34
N GLY A 22 -4.15 -5.80 -4.93
CA GLY A 22 -3.92 -4.54 -4.21
C GLY A 22 -5.14 -4.06 -3.45
N THR A 23 -6.31 -4.09 -4.07
CA THR A 23 -7.56 -3.68 -3.42
C THR A 23 -8.00 -4.68 -2.35
N GLU A 24 -7.80 -5.97 -2.56
CA GLU A 24 -8.04 -7.00 -1.55
C GLU A 24 -7.12 -6.82 -0.34
N HIS A 25 -5.83 -6.54 -0.57
CA HIS A 25 -4.86 -6.28 0.49
C HIS A 25 -5.26 -5.05 1.31
N SER A 26 -5.62 -3.95 0.66
CA SER A 26 -6.07 -2.74 1.34
C SER A 26 -7.33 -2.97 2.17
N ALA A 27 -8.30 -3.69 1.61
CA ALA A 27 -9.55 -4.01 2.31
C ALA A 27 -9.29 -4.82 3.59
N ARG A 28 -8.44 -5.84 3.51
CA ARG A 28 -8.06 -6.64 4.67
C ARG A 28 -7.30 -5.81 5.70
N SER A 29 -6.35 -5.01 5.24
CA SER A 29 -5.50 -4.18 6.11
C SER A 29 -6.30 -3.17 6.92
N ARG A 30 -7.38 -2.62 6.36
CA ARG A 30 -8.25 -1.68 7.06
C ARG A 30 -8.91 -2.25 8.30
N GLY A 31 -9.01 -3.58 8.42
CA GLY A 31 -9.51 -4.25 9.62
C GLY A 31 -8.46 -4.53 10.68
N GLU A 32 -7.19 -4.25 10.41
CA GLU A 32 -6.09 -4.53 11.35
C GLU A 32 -5.98 -3.46 12.45
N PRO A 33 -5.56 -3.83 13.66
CA PRO A 33 -5.41 -2.87 14.75
C PRO A 33 -4.42 -1.75 14.39
N GLY A 34 -4.82 -0.51 14.65
CA GLY A 34 -3.97 0.66 14.40
C GLY A 34 -3.94 1.15 12.96
N CYS A 35 -4.65 0.51 12.06
CA CYS A 35 -4.78 1.00 10.68
C CYS A 35 -5.76 2.17 10.63
N LEU A 36 -5.26 3.35 10.26
CA LEU A 36 -6.08 4.56 10.12
C LEU A 36 -6.59 4.72 8.70
N ALA A 37 -5.80 4.30 7.71
CA ALA A 37 -6.18 4.29 6.30
C ALA A 37 -5.27 3.34 5.54
N HIS A 38 -5.80 2.72 4.51
CA HIS A 38 -5.03 1.86 3.60
C HIS A 38 -5.76 1.82 2.27
N ASN A 39 -5.17 2.41 1.23
CA ASN A 39 -5.80 2.56 -0.06
C ASN A 39 -4.86 2.17 -1.20
N CYS A 40 -5.43 1.53 -2.20
CA CYS A 40 -4.78 1.20 -3.46
C CYS A 40 -5.49 1.97 -4.56
N THR A 41 -4.74 2.77 -5.32
CA THR A 41 -5.28 3.59 -6.40
C THR A 41 -4.45 3.46 -7.66
N ILE A 42 -5.09 3.71 -8.81
CA ILE A 42 -4.37 3.88 -10.07
C ILE A 42 -4.01 5.37 -10.18
N ASP A 43 -2.76 5.64 -10.56
CA ASP A 43 -2.32 7.01 -10.80
C ASP A 43 -3.10 7.60 -11.98
N ALA A 44 -3.78 8.72 -11.75
CA ALA A 44 -4.59 9.36 -12.79
C ALA A 44 -3.75 9.84 -13.99
N GLU A 45 -2.46 10.06 -13.79
CA GLU A 45 -1.55 10.55 -14.82
C GLU A 45 -0.66 9.46 -15.41
N ASP A 46 -0.76 8.22 -14.89
CA ASP A 46 0.04 7.08 -15.33
C ASP A 46 -0.73 5.80 -15.08
N ALA A 47 -1.50 5.37 -16.06
CA ALA A 47 -2.44 4.25 -15.94
C ALA A 47 -1.78 2.90 -15.61
N GLY A 48 -0.47 2.75 -15.84
CA GLY A 48 0.28 1.54 -15.50
C GLY A 48 0.84 1.54 -14.08
N ARG A 49 0.61 2.60 -13.30
CA ARG A 49 1.18 2.77 -11.96
C ARG A 49 0.10 2.63 -10.88
N LEU A 50 0.32 1.70 -9.94
CA LEU A 50 -0.47 1.62 -8.71
C LEU A 50 0.23 2.37 -7.60
N VAL A 51 -0.55 3.06 -6.78
CA VAL A 51 -0.08 3.82 -5.63
C VAL A 51 -0.83 3.34 -4.39
N PHE A 52 -0.07 3.05 -3.33
CA PHE A 52 -0.61 2.70 -2.02
C PHE A 52 -0.32 3.84 -1.04
N LEU A 53 -1.33 4.23 -0.29
CA LEU A 53 -1.19 5.17 0.82
C LEU A 53 -1.72 4.50 2.08
N GLU A 54 -0.89 4.48 3.13
CA GLU A 54 -1.23 3.85 4.40
C GLU A 54 -0.96 4.82 5.54
N LEU A 55 -1.89 4.90 6.47
CA LEU A 55 -1.73 5.65 7.71
C LEU A 55 -1.91 4.68 8.87
N TRP A 56 -0.95 4.65 9.79
CA TRP A 56 -0.93 3.77 10.95
C TRP A 56 -0.71 4.58 12.23
N GLU A 57 -1.30 4.13 13.34
CA GLU A 57 -1.16 4.82 14.63
C GLU A 57 0.29 4.91 15.09
N ASP A 58 1.05 3.81 14.94
CA ASP A 58 2.43 3.70 15.41
C ASP A 58 3.19 2.56 14.70
N MET A 59 4.47 2.44 14.99
CA MET A 59 5.30 1.37 14.41
C MET A 59 4.93 -0.02 14.89
N THR A 60 4.35 -0.15 16.08
CA THR A 60 3.87 -1.45 16.58
C THR A 60 2.78 -1.99 15.66
N ALA A 61 1.84 -1.13 15.25
CA ALA A 61 0.79 -1.51 14.28
C ALA A 61 1.38 -1.90 12.93
N VAL A 62 2.37 -1.15 12.44
CA VAL A 62 3.08 -1.46 11.20
C VAL A 62 3.79 -2.81 11.28
N GLN A 63 4.48 -3.09 12.38
CA GLN A 63 5.17 -4.36 12.58
C GLN A 63 4.18 -5.54 12.57
N ARG A 64 3.03 -5.38 13.25
CA ARG A 64 1.97 -6.41 13.21
C ARG A 64 1.44 -6.62 11.80
N HIS A 65 1.24 -5.55 11.06
CA HIS A 65 0.78 -5.59 9.66
C HIS A 65 1.74 -6.42 8.79
N PHE A 66 3.02 -6.14 8.85
CA PHE A 66 4.02 -6.89 8.06
C PHE A 66 4.19 -8.32 8.53
N ALA A 67 3.83 -8.65 9.76
CA ALA A 67 3.89 -10.01 10.30
C ALA A 67 2.69 -10.87 9.89
N VAL A 68 1.60 -10.27 9.39
CA VAL A 68 0.44 -11.02 8.89
C VAL A 68 0.87 -11.84 7.66
N PRO A 69 0.67 -13.18 7.65
CA PRO A 69 1.10 -14.01 6.51
C PRO A 69 0.55 -13.55 5.16
N ALA A 70 -0.70 -13.06 5.13
CA ALA A 70 -1.31 -12.55 3.92
C ALA A 70 -0.59 -11.30 3.36
N SER A 71 0.03 -10.48 4.22
CA SER A 71 0.82 -9.33 3.78
C SER A 71 2.09 -9.76 3.06
N GLY A 72 2.77 -10.78 3.58
CA GLY A 72 3.95 -11.35 2.91
C GLY A 72 3.61 -11.95 1.54
N ARG A 73 2.50 -12.69 1.47
CA ARG A 73 2.01 -13.23 0.18
C ARG A 73 1.68 -12.12 -0.81
N PHE A 74 1.02 -11.06 -0.36
CA PHE A 74 0.71 -9.91 -1.20
C PHE A 74 1.97 -9.29 -1.80
N VAL A 75 2.98 -9.03 -0.97
CA VAL A 75 4.24 -8.44 -1.44
C VAL A 75 4.90 -9.32 -2.49
N ALA A 76 4.94 -10.64 -2.27
CA ALA A 76 5.51 -11.60 -3.22
C ALA A 76 4.73 -11.61 -4.55
N GLU A 77 3.41 -11.65 -4.49
CA GLU A 77 2.55 -11.66 -5.69
C GLU A 77 2.65 -10.36 -6.47
N LEU A 78 2.60 -9.22 -5.78
CA LEU A 78 2.72 -7.90 -6.41
C LEU A 78 4.08 -7.74 -7.09
N SER A 79 5.14 -8.13 -6.41
CA SER A 79 6.51 -8.05 -6.95
C SER A 79 6.68 -8.92 -8.19
N ALA A 80 6.06 -10.10 -8.22
CA ALA A 80 6.10 -11.00 -9.38
C ALA A 80 5.40 -10.42 -10.62
N LEU A 81 4.34 -9.62 -10.41
CA LEU A 81 3.61 -8.97 -11.50
C LEU A 81 4.27 -7.69 -11.98
N ALA A 82 5.02 -7.01 -11.14
CA ALA A 82 5.56 -5.67 -11.41
C ALA A 82 6.70 -5.71 -12.44
N LEU A 83 6.84 -4.63 -13.21
CA LEU A 83 7.91 -4.46 -14.19
C LEU A 83 9.27 -4.27 -13.53
N ALA A 84 9.29 -3.73 -12.30
CA ALA A 84 10.48 -3.51 -11.51
C ALA A 84 10.11 -3.64 -10.02
N ARG A 85 11.11 -3.66 -9.15
CA ARG A 85 10.90 -3.76 -7.71
C ARG A 85 9.98 -2.64 -7.22
N PRO A 86 8.90 -2.95 -6.48
CA PRO A 86 8.04 -1.93 -5.89
C PRO A 86 8.83 -0.98 -4.98
N GLU A 87 8.45 0.29 -5.00
CA GLU A 87 9.00 1.32 -4.14
C GLU A 87 8.16 1.42 -2.88
N ILE A 88 8.82 1.49 -1.71
CA ILE A 88 8.14 1.68 -0.43
C ILE A 88 8.92 2.69 0.41
N ARG A 89 8.20 3.63 1.03
CA ARG A 89 8.77 4.65 1.92
C ARG A 89 7.95 4.72 3.19
N ILE A 90 8.63 4.81 4.32
CA ILE A 90 8.00 4.86 5.65
C ILE A 90 8.43 6.15 6.33
N PHE A 91 7.45 6.91 6.85
CA PHE A 91 7.67 8.20 7.48
C PHE A 91 7.05 8.22 8.86
N ASP A 92 7.77 8.80 9.82
CA ASP A 92 7.19 9.23 11.09
C ASP A 92 6.65 10.65 10.89
N ALA A 93 5.36 10.86 11.13
CA ALA A 93 4.69 12.08 10.72
C ALA A 93 3.76 12.62 11.80
N GLY A 94 3.64 13.94 11.87
CA GLY A 94 2.66 14.64 12.68
C GLY A 94 1.68 15.40 11.79
N GLU A 95 0.39 15.28 12.10
CA GLU A 95 -0.64 16.02 11.37
C GLU A 95 -0.61 17.48 11.81
N LEU A 96 -0.67 18.40 10.83
CA LEU A 96 -0.76 19.84 11.05
C LEU A 96 -2.18 20.31 10.75
N PRO A 97 -2.62 21.42 11.36
CA PRO A 97 -3.92 22.00 11.04
C PRO A 97 -3.98 22.41 9.57
N ALA A 98 -5.10 22.12 8.91
CA ALA A 98 -5.31 22.57 7.55
C ALA A 98 -5.52 24.10 7.53
N PRO A 99 -5.02 24.81 6.51
CA PRO A 99 -5.14 26.26 6.44
C PRO A 99 -6.50 26.75 5.93
N PHE A 100 -7.42 25.84 5.69
CA PHE A 100 -8.77 26.14 5.16
C PHE A 100 -9.82 25.24 5.81
#